data_3429f9a33bcc4692c4a1e2e8d0502c48
#
_entry.id   3429f9a33bcc4692c4a1e2e8d0502c48
#
_cell.length_a   1.000
_cell.length_b   1.000
_cell.length_c   1.000
_cell.angle_alpha   90.00
_cell.angle_beta   90.00
_cell.angle_gamma   90.00
#
_symmetry.space_group_name_H-M   'P 1'
#
loop_
_entity.id
_entity.type
_entity.pdbx_description
1 polymer ?
#
loop_
_entity_poly.entity_id
_entity_poly.type
_entity_poly.pdbx_seq_one_letter_code
_entity_poly.pdbx_strand_id
1 'polypeptide(L)'
;TTKSAEVMEGDSVTLHTDLTEIQGDDLILWTFGPKDTHIAKINKAHNEIFHDGVDGRFKDRLHLDNQTGSLTITNTCTEHSGPYKIEIVTENRVSTKTFSVTVY
;
A
#
# COMPACT_ATOMS: atom_id res chain seq x y z
N THR A 1 12.10 4.60 -8.76
CA THR A 1 12.93 4.72 -7.55
C THR A 1 12.32 3.94 -6.41
N THR A 2 13.12 3.22 -5.67
CA THR A 2 12.65 2.43 -4.54
C THR A 2 12.94 3.19 -3.25
N LYS A 3 11.92 3.32 -2.40
CA LYS A 3 12.08 3.89 -1.07
C LYS A 3 12.16 2.78 -0.05
N SER A 4 13.04 2.93 0.93
CA SER A 4 13.19 1.94 1.99
C SER A 4 12.48 2.40 3.26
N ALA A 5 11.80 1.49 3.92
CA ALA A 5 11.14 1.74 5.19
C ALA A 5 11.55 0.65 6.17
N GLU A 6 11.94 1.04 7.36
CA GLU A 6 12.35 0.10 8.41
C GLU A 6 11.47 0.32 9.63
N VAL A 7 11.04 -0.76 10.24
CA VAL A 7 10.14 -0.69 11.38
C VAL A 7 10.38 -1.87 12.30
N MET A 8 10.16 -1.65 13.59
CA MET A 8 10.25 -2.72 14.61
C MET A 8 8.94 -3.50 14.64
N GLU A 9 9.05 -4.80 14.85
CA GLU A 9 7.88 -5.66 14.99
C GLU A 9 6.94 -5.11 16.06
N GLY A 10 5.65 -5.07 15.74
CA GLY A 10 4.63 -4.52 16.61
C GLY A 10 4.30 -3.06 16.33
N ASP A 11 5.19 -2.34 15.69
CA ASP A 11 4.96 -0.93 15.34
C ASP A 11 4.19 -0.82 14.03
N SER A 12 3.75 0.39 13.71
CA SER A 12 3.05 0.67 12.46
C SER A 12 4.00 1.33 11.47
N VAL A 13 3.79 1.05 10.18
CA VAL A 13 4.53 1.71 9.11
C VAL A 13 3.54 2.30 8.12
N THR A 14 3.82 3.52 7.66
CA THR A 14 2.98 4.19 6.66
C THR A 14 3.79 4.39 5.38
N LEU A 15 3.24 3.92 4.28
CA LEU A 15 3.83 4.09 2.95
C LEU A 15 3.11 5.27 2.28
N HIS A 16 3.84 6.36 2.07
CA HIS A 16 3.26 7.61 1.59
C HIS A 16 3.26 7.68 0.07
N THR A 17 2.13 8.11 -0.49
CA THR A 17 2.00 8.30 -1.94
C THR A 17 2.65 9.57 -2.45
N ASP A 18 2.90 10.53 -1.56
CA ASP A 18 3.33 11.90 -1.89
C ASP A 18 2.24 12.70 -2.62
N LEU A 19 1.00 12.21 -2.59
CA LEU A 19 -0.14 12.96 -3.12
C LEU A 19 -0.75 13.77 -1.99
N THR A 20 -1.18 14.99 -2.32
CA THR A 20 -1.91 15.81 -1.35
C THR A 20 -3.37 15.42 -1.31
N GLU A 21 -3.91 14.98 -2.45
CA GLU A 21 -5.31 14.60 -2.56
C GLU A 21 -5.54 13.72 -3.78
N ILE A 22 -6.39 12.72 -3.63
CA ILE A 22 -6.82 11.88 -4.76
C ILE A 22 -7.87 12.65 -5.54
N GLN A 23 -7.67 12.78 -6.85
CA GLN A 23 -8.56 13.53 -7.72
C GLN A 23 -9.51 12.60 -8.47
N GLY A 24 -10.80 13.00 -8.53
CA GLY A 24 -11.79 12.47 -9.44
C GLY A 24 -11.72 10.97 -9.73
N ASP A 25 -11.29 10.64 -10.92
CA ASP A 25 -11.28 9.26 -11.41
C ASP A 25 -9.95 8.54 -11.18
N ASP A 26 -9.09 9.06 -10.32
CA ASP A 26 -7.82 8.42 -10.03
C ASP A 26 -8.03 7.04 -9.43
N LEU A 27 -7.18 6.13 -9.84
CA LEU A 27 -7.16 4.77 -9.30
C LEU A 27 -5.81 4.54 -8.63
N ILE A 28 -5.84 4.05 -7.40
CA ILE A 28 -4.63 3.70 -6.67
C ILE A 28 -4.70 2.22 -6.32
N LEU A 29 -3.67 1.49 -6.69
CA LEU A 29 -3.58 0.07 -6.45
C LEU A 29 -2.30 -0.25 -5.70
N TRP A 30 -2.42 -0.90 -4.53
CA TRP A 30 -1.30 -1.38 -3.76
C TRP A 30 -1.12 -2.88 -3.97
N THR A 31 0.12 -3.29 -4.21
CA THR A 31 0.46 -4.69 -4.37
C THR A 31 1.64 -5.06 -3.48
N PHE A 32 1.78 -6.34 -3.18
CA PHE A 32 2.86 -6.85 -2.34
C PHE A 32 3.51 -8.06 -2.98
N GLY A 33 4.83 -8.14 -2.84
CA GLY A 33 5.59 -9.31 -3.22
C GLY A 33 5.99 -9.35 -4.68
N PRO A 34 6.79 -10.33 -5.06
CA PRO A 34 7.29 -10.45 -6.44
C PRO A 34 6.21 -10.79 -7.46
N LYS A 35 5.06 -11.29 -6.99
CA LYS A 35 3.95 -11.65 -7.87
C LYS A 35 2.89 -10.55 -8.00
N ASP A 36 3.17 -9.38 -7.46
CA ASP A 36 2.25 -8.23 -7.50
C ASP A 36 0.84 -8.60 -7.00
N THR A 37 0.78 -9.25 -5.84
CA THR A 37 -0.49 -9.62 -5.23
C THR A 37 -1.22 -8.39 -4.73
N HIS A 38 -2.45 -8.19 -5.16
CA HIS A 38 -3.24 -7.02 -4.78
C HIS A 38 -3.57 -7.07 -3.30
N ILE A 39 -3.30 -5.98 -2.58
CA ILE A 39 -3.63 -5.89 -1.16
C ILE A 39 -4.61 -4.77 -0.84
N ALA A 40 -4.63 -3.70 -1.63
CA ALA A 40 -5.54 -2.60 -1.42
C ALA A 40 -5.79 -1.85 -2.71
N LYS A 41 -6.96 -1.26 -2.84
CA LYS A 41 -7.35 -0.51 -4.02
C LYS A 41 -8.24 0.65 -3.61
N ILE A 42 -7.99 1.81 -4.20
CA ILE A 42 -8.84 2.98 -4.02
C ILE A 42 -9.31 3.45 -5.38
N ASN A 43 -10.61 3.64 -5.54
CA ASN A 43 -11.13 4.36 -6.69
C ASN A 43 -12.19 5.35 -6.20
N LYS A 44 -12.68 6.17 -7.10
CA LYS A 44 -13.61 7.25 -6.78
C LYS A 44 -14.83 6.81 -5.98
N ALA A 45 -15.34 5.62 -6.25
CA ALA A 45 -16.58 5.17 -5.67
C ALA A 45 -16.42 4.51 -4.30
N HIS A 46 -15.29 3.83 -4.08
CA HIS A 46 -15.09 3.11 -2.83
C HIS A 46 -13.67 2.60 -2.68
N ASN A 47 -13.31 2.29 -1.44
CA ASN A 47 -12.04 1.68 -1.09
C ASN A 47 -12.25 0.19 -0.89
N GLU A 48 -11.25 -0.58 -1.25
CA GLU A 48 -11.30 -2.02 -1.11
C GLU A 48 -9.98 -2.53 -0.54
N ILE A 49 -10.07 -3.33 0.51
CA ILE A 49 -8.90 -3.97 1.11
C ILE A 49 -9.08 -5.48 0.94
N PHE A 50 -8.07 -6.10 0.36
CA PHE A 50 -8.10 -7.54 0.08
C PHE A 50 -7.53 -8.30 1.27
N HIS A 51 -8.38 -8.60 2.25
CA HIS A 51 -7.98 -9.24 3.51
C HIS A 51 -7.39 -10.64 3.32
N ASP A 52 -7.81 -11.35 2.28
CA ASP A 52 -7.34 -12.70 2.01
C ASP A 52 -6.11 -12.73 1.11
N GLY A 53 -5.63 -11.56 0.68
CA GLY A 53 -4.44 -11.49 -0.13
C GLY A 53 -3.21 -11.91 0.65
N VAL A 54 -2.26 -12.59 -0.02
CA VAL A 54 -1.01 -13.03 0.58
C VAL A 54 -1.25 -13.88 1.83
N ASP A 55 -2.11 -14.89 1.70
CA ASP A 55 -2.43 -15.86 2.78
C ASP A 55 -3.03 -15.22 4.03
N GLY A 56 -3.74 -14.10 3.88
CA GLY A 56 -4.36 -13.43 5.01
C GLY A 56 -3.39 -12.68 5.91
N ARG A 57 -2.15 -12.55 5.50
CA ARG A 57 -1.06 -11.93 6.28
C ARG A 57 -1.36 -10.49 6.69
N PHE A 58 -2.20 -9.79 5.93
CA PHE A 58 -2.55 -8.40 6.19
C PHE A 58 -3.94 -8.22 6.83
N LYS A 59 -4.58 -9.31 7.20
CA LYS A 59 -5.94 -9.24 7.75
C LYS A 59 -5.98 -8.33 8.99
N ASP A 60 -6.92 -7.37 8.99
CA ASP A 60 -7.14 -6.42 10.07
C ASP A 60 -5.94 -5.52 10.39
N ARG A 61 -4.97 -5.42 9.47
CA ARG A 61 -3.75 -4.65 9.68
C ARG A 61 -3.55 -3.51 8.68
N LEU A 62 -4.39 -3.43 7.65
CA LEU A 62 -4.25 -2.42 6.61
C LEU A 62 -5.23 -1.28 6.81
N HIS A 63 -4.73 -0.06 6.69
CA HIS A 63 -5.54 1.14 6.74
C HIS A 63 -5.17 2.03 5.56
N LEU A 64 -6.18 2.51 4.85
CA LEU A 64 -5.99 3.40 3.71
C LEU A 64 -6.45 4.80 4.07
N ASP A 65 -5.64 5.79 3.67
CA ASP A 65 -6.03 7.18 3.77
C ASP A 65 -6.87 7.52 2.54
N ASN A 66 -8.11 7.93 2.75
CA ASN A 66 -9.04 8.22 1.66
C ASN A 66 -8.68 9.47 0.88
N GLN A 67 -7.88 10.36 1.44
CA GLN A 67 -7.48 11.59 0.77
C GLN A 67 -6.23 11.42 -0.09
N THR A 68 -5.23 10.73 0.45
CA THR A 68 -3.93 10.64 -0.20
C THR A 68 -3.65 9.27 -0.80
N GLY A 69 -4.36 8.25 -0.34
CA GLY A 69 -4.12 6.88 -0.78
C GLY A 69 -2.95 6.21 -0.08
N SER A 70 -2.40 6.84 0.94
CA SER A 70 -1.29 6.25 1.70
C SER A 70 -1.75 5.00 2.42
N LEU A 71 -0.86 4.02 2.51
CA LEU A 71 -1.15 2.74 3.14
C LEU A 71 -0.42 2.64 4.47
N THR A 72 -1.16 2.30 5.52
CA THR A 72 -0.59 2.05 6.85
C THR A 72 -0.78 0.58 7.20
N ILE A 73 0.31 -0.05 7.65
CA ILE A 73 0.28 -1.42 8.15
C ILE A 73 0.50 -1.35 9.65
N THR A 74 -0.47 -1.84 10.42
CA THR A 74 -0.40 -1.80 11.88
C THR A 74 0.06 -3.13 12.45
N ASN A 75 0.63 -3.09 13.65
CA ASN A 75 1.08 -4.29 14.36
C ASN A 75 1.91 -5.20 13.46
N THR A 76 2.97 -4.64 12.88
CA THR A 76 3.77 -5.35 11.88
C THR A 76 4.48 -6.56 12.45
N CYS A 77 4.75 -7.53 11.59
CA CYS A 77 5.58 -8.68 11.92
C CYS A 77 6.56 -8.93 10.77
N THR A 78 7.51 -9.83 10.98
CA THR A 78 8.55 -10.07 9.97
C THR A 78 8.00 -10.55 8.64
N GLU A 79 6.82 -11.14 8.62
CA GLU A 79 6.16 -11.58 7.39
C GLU A 79 5.70 -10.42 6.50
N HIS A 80 5.65 -9.20 7.03
CA HIS A 80 5.30 -8.01 6.24
C HIS A 80 6.51 -7.42 5.54
N SER A 81 7.71 -7.93 5.77
CA SER A 81 8.91 -7.49 5.06
C SER A 81 8.82 -7.88 3.59
N GLY A 82 9.27 -7.01 2.72
CA GLY A 82 9.31 -7.30 1.30
C GLY A 82 8.99 -6.08 0.44
N PRO A 83 8.85 -6.29 -0.87
CA PRO A 83 8.56 -5.20 -1.78
C PRO A 83 7.08 -4.87 -1.81
N TYR A 84 6.78 -3.57 -1.78
CA TYR A 84 5.43 -3.03 -1.97
C TYR A 84 5.46 -2.12 -3.17
N LYS A 85 4.42 -2.16 -3.96
CA LYS A 85 4.32 -1.31 -5.14
C LYS A 85 2.98 -0.60 -5.13
N ILE A 86 3.00 0.70 -5.41
CA ILE A 86 1.79 1.48 -5.63
C ILE A 86 1.74 1.87 -7.09
N GLU A 87 0.59 1.67 -7.71
CA GLU A 87 0.33 2.13 -9.07
C GLU A 87 -0.76 3.18 -9.00
N ILE A 88 -0.44 4.37 -9.49
CA ILE A 88 -1.36 5.50 -9.50
C ILE A 88 -1.75 5.77 -10.93
N VAL A 89 -3.02 5.54 -11.26
CA VAL A 89 -3.55 5.75 -12.61
C VAL A 89 -4.42 6.99 -12.61
N THR A 90 -4.01 7.99 -13.37
CA THR A 90 -4.78 9.21 -13.53
C THR A 90 -5.26 9.30 -14.98
N GLU A 91 -6.07 10.31 -15.27
CA GLU A 91 -6.60 10.51 -16.61
C GLU A 91 -5.50 10.60 -17.68
N ASN A 92 -4.37 11.18 -17.32
CA ASN A 92 -3.30 11.48 -18.27
C ASN A 92 -2.06 10.61 -18.17
N ARG A 93 -1.92 9.80 -17.11
CA ARG A 93 -0.71 8.99 -16.96
C ARG A 93 -0.85 7.92 -15.89
N VAL A 94 0.10 6.99 -15.90
CA VAL A 94 0.26 5.96 -14.89
C VAL A 94 1.61 6.18 -14.23
N SER A 95 1.62 6.24 -12.90
CA SER A 95 2.84 6.37 -12.12
C SER A 95 2.99 5.16 -11.21
N THR A 96 4.21 4.69 -11.03
CA THR A 96 4.48 3.54 -10.17
C THR A 96 5.60 3.91 -9.19
N LYS A 97 5.43 3.55 -7.92
CA LYS A 97 6.46 3.69 -6.90
C LYS A 97 6.65 2.35 -6.21
N THR A 98 7.86 2.07 -5.83
CA THR A 98 8.19 0.84 -5.13
C THR A 98 8.75 1.17 -3.75
N PHE A 99 8.34 0.37 -2.76
CA PHE A 99 8.83 0.49 -1.39
C PHE A 99 9.44 -0.84 -0.97
N SER A 100 10.53 -0.77 -0.23
CA SER A 100 11.12 -1.95 0.40
C SER A 100 10.93 -1.80 1.90
N VAL A 101 10.15 -2.68 2.49
CA VAL A 101 9.86 -2.65 3.92
C VAL A 101 10.63 -3.76 4.62
N THR A 102 11.30 -3.40 5.70
CA THR A 102 12.00 -4.35 6.55
C THR A 102 11.43 -4.25 7.96
N VAL A 103 10.98 -5.37 8.50
CA VAL A 103 10.44 -5.46 9.86
C VAL A 103 11.41 -6.28 10.70
N TYR A 104 11.89 -5.70 11.79
CA TYR A 104 12.85 -6.35 12.67
C TYR A 104 12.20 -7.05 13.85
#